data_c97eb54979e1dcefc64c207c6ddbcbbe
#
_entry.id   c97eb54979e1dcefc64c207c6ddbcbbe
#
_cell.length_a   1.000
_cell.length_b   1.000
_cell.length_c   1.000
_cell.angle_alpha   90.00
_cell.angle_beta   90.00
_cell.angle_gamma   90.00
#
_symmetry.space_group_name_H-M   'P 1'
#
loop_
_entity.id
_entity.type
_entity.pdbx_description
1 polymer ?
#
loop_
_entity_poly.entity_id
_entity_poly.type
_entity_poly.pdbx_seq_one_letter_code
_entity_poly.pdbx_strand_id
1 'polypeptide(L)'
;MMSLPLSNYLQLDPHSGVPLIAQLAEGLTWLIASGELREGDKLPPMRQLAAELGVHMHTVRQAYQRLEADGLVSVRPRRGTIVLAYDPGAVAERGADSASYLLGVILPNPGDFYAPLIRAVQEKARELRYLTLFCYTFENPCLVETYFNQLIARQVDGFIFTSIGPTSLIEDPGLLDPLPPIVSVDVPDMPGYRLLLDSEGAAYQLTNHLLDHGHRRIGLITPPLEWPNVTAFYQGFERALGEAGLDPADELIARTDGFFESDGYAGAEQLLDLVDPPPAILAASDSLALGALNALRERGVAVPGDLALVGYNDIPAASLVTPGLTTAAVPAARMGELALETLHKLINGKKPARKTELIPTQLVIRDSCGC
;
A
#
# COMPACT_ATOMS: atom_id res chain seq x y z
N MET A 1 -20.44 -9.40 -19.61
CA MET A 1 -20.31 -10.01 -20.94
C MET A 1 -19.08 -9.42 -21.60
N MET A 2 -17.97 -10.17 -21.67
CA MET A 2 -16.77 -9.69 -22.35
C MET A 2 -17.12 -9.32 -23.81
N SER A 3 -16.88 -8.08 -24.18
CA SER A 3 -17.18 -7.55 -25.52
C SER A 3 -16.08 -7.80 -26.55
N LEU A 4 -14.92 -8.32 -26.13
CA LEU A 4 -13.75 -8.57 -26.97
C LEU A 4 -13.36 -10.06 -26.96
N PRO A 5 -12.81 -10.59 -28.06
CA PRO A 5 -12.33 -11.96 -28.11
C PRO A 5 -11.18 -12.18 -27.12
N LEU A 6 -11.11 -13.37 -26.48
CA LEU A 6 -10.07 -13.75 -25.51
C LEU A 6 -8.66 -13.67 -26.09
N SER A 7 -8.50 -13.78 -27.41
CA SER A 7 -7.22 -13.60 -28.10
C SER A 7 -6.58 -12.23 -27.89
N ASN A 8 -7.36 -11.22 -27.52
CA ASN A 8 -6.80 -9.89 -27.21
C ASN A 8 -6.12 -9.84 -25.83
N TYR A 9 -6.45 -10.76 -24.95
CA TYR A 9 -5.91 -10.86 -23.59
C TYR A 9 -4.89 -11.97 -23.41
N LEU A 10 -4.91 -12.99 -24.30
CA LEU A 10 -4.06 -14.18 -24.22
C LEU A 10 -3.01 -14.15 -25.32
N GLN A 11 -1.77 -13.88 -24.96
CA GLN A 11 -0.62 -13.99 -25.85
C GLN A 11 0.14 -15.26 -25.55
N LEU A 12 0.20 -16.16 -26.53
CA LEU A 12 0.94 -17.43 -26.41
C LEU A 12 2.23 -17.35 -27.23
N ASP A 13 3.36 -17.66 -26.61
CA ASP A 13 4.66 -17.71 -27.28
C ASP A 13 5.14 -19.17 -27.42
N PRO A 14 5.11 -19.74 -28.65
CA PRO A 14 5.60 -21.09 -28.90
C PRO A 14 7.09 -21.25 -28.64
N HIS A 15 7.86 -20.15 -28.54
CA HIS A 15 9.32 -20.15 -28.39
C HIS A 15 9.79 -19.90 -26.96
N SER A 16 8.86 -19.66 -26.02
CA SER A 16 9.19 -19.28 -24.63
C SER A 16 9.74 -20.41 -23.75
N GLY A 17 9.89 -21.62 -24.24
CA GLY A 17 10.29 -22.78 -23.41
C GLY A 17 9.23 -23.25 -22.41
N VAL A 18 8.16 -22.47 -22.16
CA VAL A 18 7.00 -22.87 -21.35
C VAL A 18 5.96 -23.55 -22.23
N PRO A 19 5.45 -24.73 -21.85
CA PRO A 19 4.43 -25.41 -22.66
C PRO A 19 3.19 -24.54 -22.91
N LEU A 20 2.67 -24.48 -24.13
CA LEU A 20 1.49 -23.68 -24.50
C LEU A 20 0.27 -24.00 -23.63
N ILE A 21 0.16 -25.22 -23.12
CA ILE A 21 -0.92 -25.64 -22.20
C ILE A 21 -0.81 -24.86 -20.89
N ALA A 22 0.41 -24.73 -20.35
CA ALA A 22 0.66 -23.99 -19.12
C ALA A 22 0.40 -22.49 -19.32
N GLN A 23 0.93 -21.90 -20.40
CA GLN A 23 0.69 -20.50 -20.73
C GLN A 23 -0.80 -20.18 -20.86
N LEU A 24 -1.56 -21.04 -21.55
CA LEU A 24 -3.00 -20.84 -21.71
C LEU A 24 -3.77 -20.99 -20.38
N ALA A 25 -3.43 -22.01 -19.59
CA ALA A 25 -4.07 -22.19 -18.29
C ALA A 25 -3.77 -21.03 -17.34
N GLU A 26 -2.53 -20.58 -17.25
CA GLU A 26 -2.12 -19.43 -16.45
C GLU A 26 -2.80 -18.12 -16.90
N GLY A 27 -2.86 -17.86 -18.22
CA GLY A 27 -3.51 -16.69 -18.75
C GLY A 27 -5.01 -16.65 -18.42
N LEU A 28 -5.71 -17.80 -18.52
CA LEU A 28 -7.13 -17.90 -18.15
C LEU A 28 -7.32 -17.79 -16.63
N THR A 29 -6.45 -18.38 -15.82
CA THR A 29 -6.45 -18.23 -14.36
C THR A 29 -6.30 -16.76 -13.98
N TRP A 30 -5.39 -16.05 -14.64
CA TRP A 30 -5.21 -14.62 -14.41
C TRP A 30 -6.46 -13.80 -14.76
N LEU A 31 -7.13 -14.09 -15.87
CA LEU A 31 -8.37 -13.40 -16.26
C LEU A 31 -9.52 -13.64 -15.26
N ILE A 32 -9.57 -14.83 -14.67
CA ILE A 32 -10.54 -15.15 -13.62
C ILE A 32 -10.17 -14.40 -12.31
N ALA A 33 -8.92 -14.47 -11.89
CA ALA A 33 -8.43 -13.82 -10.68
C ALA A 33 -8.52 -12.29 -10.72
N SER A 34 -8.38 -11.68 -11.92
CA SER A 34 -8.53 -10.24 -12.12
C SER A 34 -9.98 -9.76 -12.23
N GLY A 35 -10.96 -10.71 -12.28
CA GLY A 35 -12.36 -10.38 -12.46
C GLY A 35 -12.77 -10.00 -13.90
N GLU A 36 -11.86 -10.13 -14.86
CA GLU A 36 -12.17 -9.97 -16.30
C GLU A 36 -13.09 -11.09 -16.79
N LEU A 37 -12.90 -12.31 -16.26
CA LEU A 37 -13.81 -13.43 -16.39
C LEU A 37 -14.47 -13.67 -15.03
N ARG A 38 -15.78 -13.46 -14.96
CA ARG A 38 -16.55 -13.53 -13.71
C ARG A 38 -17.27 -14.86 -13.57
N GLU A 39 -17.68 -15.18 -12.36
CA GLU A 39 -18.54 -16.33 -12.09
C GLU A 39 -19.78 -16.32 -13.01
N GLY A 40 -20.05 -17.48 -13.61
CA GLY A 40 -21.14 -17.67 -14.55
C GLY A 40 -20.81 -17.32 -16.00
N ASP A 41 -19.68 -16.68 -16.28
CA ASP A 41 -19.23 -16.44 -17.65
C ASP A 41 -18.94 -17.75 -18.37
N LYS A 42 -19.19 -17.78 -19.67
CA LYS A 42 -18.89 -18.94 -20.51
C LYS A 42 -17.58 -18.73 -21.24
N LEU A 43 -16.67 -19.68 -21.07
CA LEU A 43 -15.48 -19.74 -21.91
C LEU A 43 -15.89 -20.17 -23.34
N PRO A 44 -15.17 -19.70 -24.37
CA PRO A 44 -15.40 -20.09 -25.74
C PRO A 44 -15.34 -21.60 -25.94
N PRO A 45 -16.10 -22.16 -26.90
CA PRO A 45 -15.92 -23.56 -27.31
C PRO A 45 -14.47 -23.84 -27.67
N MET A 46 -13.95 -25.01 -27.26
CA MET A 46 -12.53 -25.36 -27.45
C MET A 46 -12.05 -25.20 -28.90
N ARG A 47 -12.89 -25.52 -29.89
CA ARG A 47 -12.58 -25.34 -31.32
C ARG A 47 -12.43 -23.87 -31.69
N GLN A 48 -13.30 -23.03 -31.16
CA GLN A 48 -13.29 -21.60 -31.44
C GLN A 48 -12.03 -20.97 -30.84
N LEU A 49 -11.76 -21.20 -29.54
CA LEU A 49 -10.57 -20.64 -28.88
C LEU A 49 -9.26 -21.14 -29.50
N ALA A 50 -9.21 -22.41 -29.91
CA ALA A 50 -8.06 -22.97 -30.64
C ALA A 50 -7.81 -22.24 -31.98
N ALA A 51 -8.86 -21.94 -32.72
CA ALA A 51 -8.76 -21.19 -33.98
C ALA A 51 -8.35 -19.72 -33.74
N GLU A 52 -8.92 -19.07 -32.71
CA GLU A 52 -8.58 -17.68 -32.34
C GLU A 52 -7.12 -17.51 -31.91
N LEU A 53 -6.56 -18.51 -31.20
CA LEU A 53 -5.20 -18.46 -30.66
C LEU A 53 -4.17 -19.14 -31.59
N GLY A 54 -4.59 -19.75 -32.70
CA GLY A 54 -3.68 -20.45 -33.62
C GLY A 54 -3.03 -21.70 -33.02
N VAL A 55 -3.67 -22.37 -32.05
CA VAL A 55 -3.15 -23.56 -31.38
C VAL A 55 -3.98 -24.80 -31.66
N HIS A 56 -3.45 -25.98 -31.35
CA HIS A 56 -4.19 -27.21 -31.50
C HIS A 56 -5.32 -27.34 -30.48
N MET A 57 -6.48 -27.86 -30.88
CA MET A 57 -7.64 -28.04 -29.99
C MET A 57 -7.30 -28.86 -28.73
N HIS A 58 -6.34 -29.79 -28.82
CA HIS A 58 -5.84 -30.58 -27.70
C HIS A 58 -5.21 -29.70 -26.60
N THR A 59 -4.48 -28.64 -26.99
CA THR A 59 -3.88 -27.66 -26.07
C THR A 59 -4.96 -26.97 -25.26
N VAL A 60 -6.02 -26.49 -25.90
CA VAL A 60 -7.15 -25.83 -25.22
C VAL A 60 -7.88 -26.83 -24.31
N ARG A 61 -8.07 -28.07 -24.78
CA ARG A 61 -8.72 -29.10 -23.95
C ARG A 61 -7.94 -29.35 -22.66
N GLN A 62 -6.64 -29.52 -22.75
CA GLN A 62 -5.81 -29.78 -21.56
C GLN A 62 -5.76 -28.57 -20.63
N ALA A 63 -5.71 -27.34 -21.16
CA ALA A 63 -5.81 -26.14 -20.34
C ALA A 63 -7.15 -26.06 -19.59
N TYR A 64 -8.27 -26.35 -20.27
CA TYR A 64 -9.59 -26.36 -19.62
C TYR A 64 -9.71 -27.47 -18.57
N GLN A 65 -9.13 -28.65 -18.83
CA GLN A 65 -9.10 -29.74 -17.85
C GLN A 65 -8.26 -29.35 -16.62
N ARG A 66 -7.15 -28.63 -16.80
CA ARG A 66 -6.37 -28.10 -15.70
C ARG A 66 -7.16 -27.09 -14.88
N LEU A 67 -7.82 -26.13 -15.52
CA LEU A 67 -8.70 -25.17 -14.84
C LEU A 67 -9.87 -25.86 -14.10
N GLU A 68 -10.42 -26.95 -14.64
CA GLU A 68 -11.48 -27.73 -13.99
C GLU A 68 -10.94 -28.49 -12.77
N ALA A 69 -9.76 -29.11 -12.89
CA ALA A 69 -9.07 -29.72 -11.76
C ALA A 69 -8.70 -28.70 -10.69
N ASP A 70 -8.42 -27.45 -11.12
CA ASP A 70 -8.16 -26.31 -10.25
C ASP A 70 -9.44 -25.68 -9.69
N GLY A 71 -10.63 -26.20 -10.00
CA GLY A 71 -11.91 -25.69 -9.49
C GLY A 71 -12.29 -24.30 -9.98
N LEU A 72 -11.61 -23.80 -11.00
CA LEU A 72 -11.85 -22.46 -11.58
C LEU A 72 -12.98 -22.45 -12.62
N VAL A 73 -13.23 -23.60 -13.23
CA VAL A 73 -14.29 -23.76 -14.23
C VAL A 73 -15.01 -25.10 -14.04
N SER A 74 -16.21 -25.21 -14.59
CA SER A 74 -16.97 -26.46 -14.69
C SER A 74 -17.28 -26.76 -16.16
N VAL A 75 -16.84 -27.93 -16.63
CA VAL A 75 -17.15 -28.41 -17.99
C VAL A 75 -18.44 -29.20 -17.98
N ARG A 76 -19.52 -28.64 -18.54
CA ARG A 76 -20.85 -29.29 -18.56
C ARG A 76 -21.21 -29.75 -19.99
N PRO A 77 -21.52 -31.05 -20.18
CA PRO A 77 -21.96 -31.54 -21.50
C PRO A 77 -23.10 -30.71 -22.03
N ARG A 78 -23.03 -30.29 -23.30
CA ARG A 78 -24.01 -29.46 -24.00
C ARG A 78 -24.22 -28.03 -23.46
N ARG A 79 -23.67 -27.67 -22.29
CA ARG A 79 -23.79 -26.32 -21.72
C ARG A 79 -22.49 -25.49 -21.85
N GLY A 80 -21.37 -26.15 -22.17
CA GLY A 80 -20.06 -25.50 -22.30
C GLY A 80 -19.26 -25.44 -21.01
N THR A 81 -18.20 -24.67 -21.02
CA THR A 81 -17.32 -24.44 -19.87
C THR A 81 -17.73 -23.12 -19.21
N ILE A 82 -18.04 -23.19 -17.92
CA ILE A 82 -18.55 -22.04 -17.13
C ILE A 82 -17.52 -21.73 -16.05
N VAL A 83 -17.19 -20.46 -15.88
CA VAL A 83 -16.33 -19.95 -14.80
C VAL A 83 -17.07 -20.12 -13.45
N LEU A 84 -16.37 -20.65 -12.47
CA LEU A 84 -16.86 -20.77 -11.07
C LEU A 84 -16.42 -19.54 -10.26
N ALA A 85 -16.97 -19.39 -9.07
CA ALA A 85 -16.48 -18.41 -8.10
C ALA A 85 -14.97 -18.61 -7.88
N TYR A 86 -14.20 -17.52 -7.94
CA TYR A 86 -12.79 -17.58 -7.67
C TYR A 86 -12.56 -17.75 -6.17
N ASP A 87 -11.86 -18.82 -5.81
CA ASP A 87 -11.48 -19.11 -4.44
C ASP A 87 -9.95 -19.01 -4.30
N PRO A 88 -9.45 -17.86 -3.78
CA PRO A 88 -8.02 -17.65 -3.59
C PRO A 88 -7.39 -18.71 -2.68
N GLY A 89 -8.10 -19.14 -1.64
CA GLY A 89 -7.64 -20.14 -0.67
C GLY A 89 -7.37 -21.49 -1.33
N ALA A 90 -8.32 -21.96 -2.14
CA ALA A 90 -8.16 -23.23 -2.87
C ALA A 90 -7.00 -23.17 -3.90
N VAL A 91 -6.69 -22.01 -4.45
CA VAL A 91 -5.52 -21.83 -5.35
C VAL A 91 -4.21 -21.82 -4.55
N ALA A 92 -4.19 -21.15 -3.41
CA ALA A 92 -3.02 -21.06 -2.53
C ALA A 92 -2.61 -22.44 -1.97
N GLU A 93 -3.58 -23.25 -1.51
CA GLU A 93 -3.31 -24.59 -0.98
C GLU A 93 -2.59 -25.52 -1.98
N ARG A 94 -2.88 -25.38 -3.26
CA ARG A 94 -2.24 -26.20 -4.32
C ARG A 94 -0.82 -25.80 -4.66
N GLY A 95 -0.47 -24.53 -4.42
CA GLY A 95 0.90 -24.00 -4.60
C GLY A 95 1.85 -24.39 -3.46
N ALA A 96 1.32 -24.87 -2.33
CA ALA A 96 2.09 -25.13 -1.11
C ALA A 96 3.19 -26.22 -1.25
N ASP A 97 3.13 -27.05 -2.28
CA ASP A 97 4.09 -28.16 -2.46
C ASP A 97 5.41 -27.76 -3.15
N SER A 98 5.52 -26.55 -3.70
CA SER A 98 6.77 -26.08 -4.34
C SER A 98 6.95 -24.56 -4.15
N ALA A 99 8.07 -24.17 -3.51
CA ALA A 99 8.45 -22.76 -3.40
C ALA A 99 8.60 -22.12 -4.80
N SER A 100 7.92 -21.00 -5.04
CA SER A 100 8.03 -20.25 -6.29
C SER A 100 9.20 -19.27 -6.28
N TYR A 101 9.71 -18.93 -5.09
CA TYR A 101 10.67 -17.85 -4.83
C TYR A 101 10.18 -16.48 -5.32
N LEU A 102 8.85 -16.30 -5.42
CA LEU A 102 8.21 -15.04 -5.76
C LEU A 102 7.54 -14.44 -4.51
N LEU A 103 7.67 -13.15 -4.34
CA LEU A 103 6.99 -12.39 -3.28
C LEU A 103 6.14 -11.29 -3.90
N GLY A 104 4.91 -11.13 -3.39
CA GLY A 104 4.04 -10.01 -3.71
C GLY A 104 4.33 -8.82 -2.78
N VAL A 105 4.44 -7.63 -3.35
CA VAL A 105 4.60 -6.39 -2.58
C VAL A 105 3.55 -5.41 -3.08
N ILE A 106 2.55 -5.14 -2.24
CA ILE A 106 1.42 -4.26 -2.57
C ILE A 106 1.59 -2.96 -1.78
N LEU A 107 1.64 -1.85 -2.51
CA LEU A 107 1.94 -0.51 -1.99
C LEU A 107 0.95 0.52 -2.57
N PRO A 108 0.66 1.62 -1.87
CA PRO A 108 -0.17 2.69 -2.41
C PRO A 108 0.43 3.33 -3.66
N ASN A 109 1.71 3.70 -3.62
CA ASN A 109 2.41 4.36 -4.73
C ASN A 109 3.94 4.20 -4.60
N PRO A 110 4.74 4.49 -5.64
CA PRO A 110 6.20 4.44 -5.60
C PRO A 110 6.84 5.75 -5.12
N GLY A 111 6.10 6.61 -4.40
CA GLY A 111 6.56 7.94 -3.99
C GLY A 111 7.74 7.94 -3.01
N ASP A 112 8.23 9.12 -2.70
CA ASP A 112 9.47 9.36 -1.94
C ASP A 112 9.49 8.67 -0.57
N PHE A 113 8.33 8.55 0.08
CA PHE A 113 8.19 7.82 1.34
C PHE A 113 8.46 6.32 1.19
N TYR A 114 7.94 5.71 0.11
CA TYR A 114 8.07 4.26 -0.13
C TYR A 114 9.36 3.87 -0.85
N ALA A 115 10.02 4.77 -1.55
CA ALA A 115 11.20 4.47 -2.34
C ALA A 115 12.35 3.81 -1.53
N PRO A 116 12.71 4.26 -0.31
CA PRO A 116 13.70 3.59 0.53
C PRO A 116 13.26 2.19 0.97
N LEU A 117 11.97 2.01 1.30
CA LEU A 117 11.39 0.72 1.67
C LEU A 117 11.46 -0.27 0.49
N ILE A 118 11.03 0.17 -0.72
CA ILE A 118 11.06 -0.63 -1.94
C ILE A 118 12.49 -1.12 -2.21
N ARG A 119 13.48 -0.22 -2.12
CA ARG A 119 14.89 -0.57 -2.33
C ARG A 119 15.36 -1.60 -1.33
N ALA A 120 15.09 -1.40 -0.05
CA ALA A 120 15.50 -2.32 1.01
C ALA A 120 14.86 -3.70 0.86
N VAL A 121 13.56 -3.75 0.49
CA VAL A 121 12.87 -5.01 0.16
C VAL A 121 13.55 -5.71 -1.01
N GLN A 122 13.89 -5.01 -2.10
CA GLN A 122 14.55 -5.60 -3.27
C GLN A 122 15.94 -6.12 -2.95
N GLU A 123 16.75 -5.34 -2.20
CA GLU A 123 18.10 -5.74 -1.81
C GLU A 123 18.05 -7.00 -0.93
N LYS A 124 17.16 -7.02 0.06
CA LYS A 124 16.99 -8.17 0.95
C LYS A 124 16.40 -9.39 0.25
N ALA A 125 15.45 -9.20 -0.67
CA ALA A 125 14.92 -10.27 -1.50
C ALA A 125 16.00 -10.94 -2.33
N ARG A 126 16.87 -10.14 -2.95
CA ARG A 126 18.03 -10.67 -3.72
C ARG A 126 18.97 -11.50 -2.84
N GLU A 127 19.29 -11.05 -1.62
CA GLU A 127 20.11 -11.81 -0.67
C GLU A 127 19.48 -13.17 -0.34
N LEU A 128 18.17 -13.21 -0.15
CA LEU A 128 17.40 -14.39 0.20
C LEU A 128 16.92 -15.20 -1.03
N ARG A 129 17.33 -14.80 -2.25
CA ARG A 129 17.03 -15.43 -3.54
C ARG A 129 15.56 -15.42 -3.93
N TYR A 130 14.81 -14.40 -3.50
CA TYR A 130 13.45 -14.14 -3.97
C TYR A 130 13.44 -13.12 -5.11
N LEU A 131 12.43 -13.24 -5.96
CA LEU A 131 12.01 -12.19 -6.88
C LEU A 131 10.78 -11.47 -6.28
N THR A 132 10.65 -10.17 -6.52
CA THR A 132 9.56 -9.36 -6.00
C THR A 132 8.69 -8.82 -7.13
N LEU A 133 7.38 -8.95 -6.97
CA LEU A 133 6.36 -8.37 -7.84
C LEU A 133 5.74 -7.18 -7.12
N PHE A 134 6.02 -5.98 -7.59
CA PHE A 134 5.47 -4.74 -7.02
C PHE A 134 4.15 -4.39 -7.70
N CYS A 135 3.10 -4.20 -6.90
CA CYS A 135 1.78 -3.77 -7.34
C CYS A 135 1.42 -2.47 -6.64
N TYR A 136 1.11 -1.44 -7.41
CA TYR A 136 0.73 -0.11 -6.88
C TYR A 136 -0.77 0.09 -6.99
N THR A 137 -1.43 0.38 -5.88
CA THR A 137 -2.88 0.59 -5.84
C THR A 137 -3.29 2.00 -6.23
N PHE A 138 -2.35 2.96 -6.24
CA PHE A 138 -2.62 4.39 -6.47
C PHE A 138 -3.77 4.89 -5.59
N GLU A 139 -3.76 4.45 -4.33
CA GLU A 139 -4.77 4.78 -3.30
C GLU A 139 -6.20 4.30 -3.63
N ASN A 140 -6.33 3.41 -4.61
CA ASN A 140 -7.59 2.77 -4.96
C ASN A 140 -7.77 1.46 -4.18
N PRO A 141 -8.64 1.41 -3.16
CA PRO A 141 -8.82 0.22 -2.32
C PRO A 141 -9.36 -0.99 -3.11
N CYS A 142 -10.10 -0.77 -4.20
CA CYS A 142 -10.62 -1.86 -5.05
C CYS A 142 -9.50 -2.65 -5.75
N LEU A 143 -8.31 -2.07 -5.93
CA LEU A 143 -7.17 -2.77 -6.52
C LEU A 143 -6.46 -3.70 -5.54
N VAL A 144 -6.65 -3.52 -4.23
CA VAL A 144 -6.00 -4.35 -3.20
C VAL A 144 -6.40 -5.82 -3.38
N GLU A 145 -7.69 -6.12 -3.34
CA GLU A 145 -8.21 -7.48 -3.52
C GLU A 145 -7.82 -8.06 -4.89
N THR A 146 -7.94 -7.25 -5.96
CA THR A 146 -7.54 -7.64 -7.31
C THR A 146 -6.07 -8.09 -7.36
N TYR A 147 -5.16 -7.33 -6.77
CA TYR A 147 -3.74 -7.67 -6.74
C TYR A 147 -3.44 -8.89 -5.88
N PHE A 148 -4.10 -9.02 -4.71
CA PHE A 148 -3.97 -10.24 -3.91
C PHE A 148 -4.37 -11.48 -4.73
N ASN A 149 -5.53 -11.48 -5.36
CA ASN A 149 -6.01 -12.58 -6.18
C ASN A 149 -5.08 -12.90 -7.35
N GLN A 150 -4.56 -11.88 -8.05
CA GLN A 150 -3.62 -12.05 -9.15
C GLN A 150 -2.29 -12.65 -8.69
N LEU A 151 -1.74 -12.20 -7.55
CA LEU A 151 -0.50 -12.69 -7.00
C LEU A 151 -0.63 -14.13 -6.46
N ILE A 152 -1.78 -14.47 -5.84
CA ILE A 152 -2.11 -15.85 -5.43
C ILE A 152 -2.19 -16.75 -6.66
N ALA A 153 -2.82 -16.30 -7.74
CA ALA A 153 -2.86 -17.04 -9.01
C ALA A 153 -1.45 -17.29 -9.60
N ARG A 154 -0.47 -16.45 -9.27
CA ARG A 154 0.96 -16.62 -9.60
C ARG A 154 1.74 -17.44 -8.58
N GLN A 155 1.06 -17.98 -7.57
CA GLN A 155 1.64 -18.83 -6.53
C GLN A 155 2.82 -18.16 -5.81
N VAL A 156 2.67 -16.86 -5.45
CA VAL A 156 3.69 -16.18 -4.62
C VAL A 156 3.79 -16.86 -3.24
N ASP A 157 5.00 -16.92 -2.70
CA ASP A 157 5.28 -17.59 -1.41
C ASP A 157 4.83 -16.75 -0.20
N GLY A 158 4.57 -15.45 -0.42
CA GLY A 158 4.11 -14.54 0.64
C GLY A 158 3.99 -13.09 0.18
N PHE A 159 3.49 -12.24 1.10
CA PHE A 159 3.16 -10.86 0.81
C PHE A 159 3.79 -9.87 1.80
N ILE A 160 4.25 -8.73 1.28
CA ILE A 160 4.39 -7.49 2.04
C ILE A 160 3.26 -6.58 1.59
N PHE A 161 2.50 -6.05 2.54
CA PHE A 161 1.32 -5.24 2.27
C PHE A 161 1.37 -3.94 3.06
N THR A 162 1.13 -2.81 2.38
CA THR A 162 0.83 -1.53 3.00
C THR A 162 -0.31 -0.85 2.25
N SER A 163 -1.11 -0.10 2.97
CA SER A 163 -2.27 0.63 2.44
C SER A 163 -2.43 1.96 3.14
N ILE A 164 -3.01 2.91 2.46
CA ILE A 164 -3.51 4.16 3.01
C ILE A 164 -5.04 4.02 3.13
N GLY A 165 -5.56 4.23 4.33
CA GLY A 165 -6.99 4.12 4.61
C GLY A 165 -7.52 2.67 4.70
N PRO A 166 -8.84 2.52 4.84
CA PRO A 166 -9.50 1.23 5.03
C PRO A 166 -9.43 0.35 3.77
N THR A 167 -9.36 -0.98 3.97
CA THR A 167 -9.37 -1.97 2.89
C THR A 167 -10.32 -3.12 3.20
N SER A 168 -10.84 -3.78 2.16
CA SER A 168 -11.70 -4.97 2.28
C SER A 168 -11.04 -6.12 3.04
N LEU A 169 -9.71 -6.24 2.98
CA LEU A 169 -8.95 -7.26 3.71
C LEU A 169 -8.99 -7.06 5.23
N ILE A 170 -9.22 -5.84 5.69
CA ILE A 170 -9.38 -5.51 7.10
C ILE A 170 -10.81 -5.81 7.53
N GLU A 171 -11.78 -5.50 6.68
CA GLU A 171 -13.22 -5.69 6.94
C GLU A 171 -13.60 -7.17 6.98
N ASP A 172 -12.98 -8.03 6.16
CA ASP A 172 -13.19 -9.47 6.16
C ASP A 172 -11.87 -10.25 6.31
N PRO A 173 -11.41 -10.47 7.55
CA PRO A 173 -10.20 -11.26 7.81
C PRO A 173 -10.29 -12.73 7.33
N GLY A 174 -11.47 -13.24 7.05
CA GLY A 174 -11.67 -14.58 6.48
C GLY A 174 -11.08 -14.73 5.08
N LEU A 175 -10.93 -13.62 4.35
CA LEU A 175 -10.24 -13.59 3.05
C LEU A 175 -8.73 -13.92 3.16
N LEU A 176 -8.17 -13.90 4.38
CA LEU A 176 -6.74 -14.11 4.62
C LEU A 176 -6.38 -15.56 5.03
N ASP A 177 -7.36 -16.46 5.16
CA ASP A 177 -7.15 -17.85 5.54
C ASP A 177 -7.80 -18.80 4.49
N PRO A 178 -7.03 -19.64 3.79
CA PRO A 178 -5.63 -20.03 3.96
C PRO A 178 -4.67 -19.34 2.95
N LEU A 179 -4.38 -18.08 3.12
CA LEU A 179 -3.44 -17.36 2.23
C LEU A 179 -1.96 -17.63 2.58
N PRO A 180 -1.04 -17.39 1.62
CA PRO A 180 0.39 -17.30 1.92
C PRO A 180 0.66 -16.27 3.03
N PRO A 181 1.78 -16.41 3.79
CA PRO A 181 2.10 -15.49 4.87
C PRO A 181 2.10 -14.03 4.43
N ILE A 182 1.53 -13.15 5.28
CA ILE A 182 1.45 -11.71 5.05
C ILE A 182 2.18 -10.99 6.19
N VAL A 183 2.99 -10.00 5.83
CA VAL A 183 3.53 -8.99 6.75
C VAL A 183 3.01 -7.63 6.31
N SER A 184 2.24 -6.97 7.16
CA SER A 184 1.76 -5.62 6.89
C SER A 184 2.72 -4.57 7.45
N VAL A 185 2.82 -3.46 6.74
CA VAL A 185 3.65 -2.31 7.11
C VAL A 185 2.75 -1.09 7.23
N ASP A 186 2.69 -0.54 8.43
CA ASP A 186 1.88 0.61 8.80
C ASP A 186 0.38 0.47 8.50
N VAL A 187 -0.16 -0.73 8.75
CA VAL A 187 -1.59 -1.02 8.66
C VAL A 187 -2.05 -1.58 10.01
N PRO A 188 -2.51 -0.71 10.95
CA PRO A 188 -2.78 -1.08 12.35
C PRO A 188 -3.81 -2.18 12.51
N ASP A 189 -4.88 -2.16 11.71
CA ASP A 189 -6.02 -3.07 11.84
C ASP A 189 -5.84 -4.38 11.06
N MET A 190 -4.73 -4.51 10.31
CA MET A 190 -4.44 -5.74 9.57
C MET A 190 -4.15 -6.90 10.54
N PRO A 191 -4.83 -8.06 10.42
CA PRO A 191 -4.51 -9.23 11.23
C PRO A 191 -3.15 -9.83 10.87
N GLY A 192 -2.54 -10.55 11.81
CA GLY A 192 -1.26 -11.22 11.56
C GLY A 192 -0.04 -10.45 12.04
N TYR A 193 1.04 -10.45 11.24
CA TYR A 193 2.32 -9.81 11.58
C TYR A 193 2.39 -8.40 11.02
N ARG A 194 2.64 -7.44 11.90
CA ARG A 194 2.60 -6.00 11.60
C ARG A 194 3.85 -5.29 12.04
N LEU A 195 4.35 -4.42 11.19
CA LEU A 195 5.33 -3.39 11.54
C LEU A 195 4.58 -2.06 11.54
N LEU A 196 4.47 -1.42 12.67
CA LEU A 196 3.74 -0.17 12.83
C LEU A 196 4.72 0.97 13.12
N LEU A 197 4.44 2.15 12.58
CA LEU A 197 5.13 3.37 12.96
C LEU A 197 4.64 3.88 14.31
N ASP A 198 5.54 4.44 15.10
CA ASP A 198 5.18 5.23 16.28
C ASP A 198 4.73 6.63 15.85
N SER A 199 3.61 6.70 15.10
CA SER A 199 3.05 7.95 14.61
C SER A 199 2.54 8.83 15.74
N GLU A 200 2.00 8.23 16.82
CA GLU A 200 1.61 8.95 18.02
C GLU A 200 2.82 9.62 18.68
N GLY A 201 3.90 8.87 18.90
CA GLY A 201 5.12 9.41 19.46
C GLY A 201 5.77 10.47 18.59
N ALA A 202 5.71 10.32 17.26
CA ALA A 202 6.19 11.32 16.31
C ALA A 202 5.44 12.66 16.43
N ALA A 203 4.12 12.61 16.33
CA ALA A 203 3.29 13.81 16.44
C ALA A 203 3.43 14.48 17.82
N TYR A 204 3.48 13.68 18.87
CA TYR A 204 3.74 14.17 20.24
C TYR A 204 5.08 14.94 20.32
N GLN A 205 6.17 14.39 19.78
CA GLN A 205 7.48 15.04 19.79
C GLN A 205 7.50 16.32 18.95
N LEU A 206 6.91 16.30 17.73
CA LEU A 206 6.83 17.46 16.85
C LEU A 206 5.99 18.59 17.47
N THR A 207 4.87 18.26 18.09
CA THR A 207 4.00 19.23 18.76
C THR A 207 4.69 19.84 19.97
N ASN A 208 5.33 19.02 20.81
CA ASN A 208 6.09 19.53 21.96
C ASN A 208 7.25 20.42 21.52
N HIS A 209 7.92 20.07 20.42
CA HIS A 209 8.97 20.93 19.87
C HIS A 209 8.44 22.33 19.52
N LEU A 210 7.27 22.44 18.90
CA LEU A 210 6.63 23.74 18.65
C LEU A 210 6.19 24.45 19.95
N LEU A 211 5.67 23.68 20.93
CA LEU A 211 5.26 24.21 22.22
C LEU A 211 6.45 24.76 23.02
N ASP A 212 7.61 24.08 22.97
CA ASP A 212 8.84 24.49 23.64
C ASP A 212 9.41 25.81 23.04
N HIS A 213 9.12 26.08 21.76
CA HIS A 213 9.44 27.34 21.08
C HIS A 213 8.38 28.43 21.30
N GLY A 214 7.41 28.20 22.18
CA GLY A 214 6.43 29.20 22.61
C GLY A 214 5.16 29.25 21.76
N HIS A 215 5.02 28.42 20.74
CA HIS A 215 3.80 28.35 19.97
C HIS A 215 2.68 27.76 20.82
N ARG A 216 1.53 28.44 20.88
CA ARG A 216 0.36 28.00 21.64
C ARG A 216 -0.87 27.78 20.75
N ARG A 217 -0.83 28.29 19.53
CA ARG A 217 -1.85 28.13 18.52
C ARG A 217 -1.19 27.43 17.33
N ILE A 218 -1.44 26.13 17.17
CA ILE A 218 -0.77 25.26 16.19
C ILE A 218 -1.83 24.72 15.25
N GLY A 219 -1.68 25.00 13.96
CA GLY A 219 -2.49 24.40 12.89
C GLY A 219 -2.05 22.98 12.59
N LEU A 220 -2.99 22.13 12.23
CA LEU A 220 -2.72 20.76 11.78
C LEU A 220 -3.25 20.58 10.36
N ILE A 221 -2.40 20.16 9.43
CA ILE A 221 -2.81 19.72 8.08
C ILE A 221 -2.74 18.20 8.05
N THR A 222 -3.88 17.55 7.82
CA THR A 222 -3.98 16.10 7.98
C THR A 222 -5.07 15.50 7.08
N PRO A 223 -4.90 14.27 6.56
CA PRO A 223 -5.98 13.50 5.95
C PRO A 223 -7.10 13.19 6.94
N PRO A 224 -8.16 12.47 6.51
CA PRO A 224 -9.28 12.13 7.39
C PRO A 224 -8.82 11.45 8.69
N LEU A 225 -9.29 11.96 9.84
CA LEU A 225 -8.86 11.49 11.17
C LEU A 225 -9.27 10.04 11.46
N GLU A 226 -10.26 9.53 10.75
CA GLU A 226 -10.72 8.14 10.83
C GLU A 226 -9.80 7.11 10.15
N TRP A 227 -8.81 7.54 9.40
CA TRP A 227 -7.79 6.63 8.87
C TRP A 227 -6.88 6.14 10.00
N PRO A 228 -6.68 4.82 10.16
CA PRO A 228 -6.03 4.27 11.36
C PRO A 228 -4.64 4.81 11.68
N ASN A 229 -3.81 5.05 10.66
CA ASN A 229 -2.48 5.65 10.81
C ASN A 229 -2.55 7.15 11.14
N VAL A 230 -3.55 7.87 10.62
CA VAL A 230 -3.81 9.28 10.91
C VAL A 230 -4.38 9.46 12.32
N THR A 231 -5.27 8.56 12.75
CA THR A 231 -5.81 8.55 14.13
C THR A 231 -4.69 8.56 15.17
N ALA A 232 -3.69 7.68 15.02
CA ALA A 232 -2.56 7.62 15.96
C ALA A 232 -1.74 8.92 15.96
N PHE A 233 -1.49 9.51 14.78
CA PHE A 233 -0.80 10.80 14.67
C PHE A 233 -1.56 11.91 15.35
N TYR A 234 -2.87 12.00 15.12
CA TYR A 234 -3.74 12.98 15.76
C TYR A 234 -3.78 12.84 17.29
N GLN A 235 -3.81 11.61 17.81
CA GLN A 235 -3.75 11.35 19.25
C GLN A 235 -2.47 11.88 19.89
N GLY A 236 -1.32 11.78 19.20
CA GLY A 236 -0.06 12.35 19.65
C GLY A 236 -0.10 13.89 19.70
N PHE A 237 -0.67 14.52 18.68
CA PHE A 237 -0.88 15.97 18.64
C PHE A 237 -1.81 16.44 19.77
N GLU A 238 -2.98 15.82 19.93
CA GLU A 238 -3.97 16.12 20.96
C GLU A 238 -3.39 15.97 22.37
N ARG A 239 -2.65 14.87 22.61
CA ARG A 239 -1.99 14.62 23.89
C ARG A 239 -0.99 15.70 24.25
N ALA A 240 -0.14 16.13 23.32
CA ALA A 240 0.87 17.16 23.58
C ALA A 240 0.21 18.51 23.90
N LEU A 241 -0.85 18.90 23.19
CA LEU A 241 -1.61 20.09 23.48
C LEU A 241 -2.28 20.00 24.84
N GLY A 242 -2.95 18.89 25.17
CA GLY A 242 -3.63 18.67 26.44
C GLY A 242 -2.69 18.76 27.64
N GLU A 243 -1.48 18.18 27.56
CA GLU A 243 -0.44 18.29 28.60
C GLU A 243 0.04 19.74 28.80
N ALA A 244 -0.01 20.57 27.75
CA ALA A 244 0.27 22.00 27.81
C ALA A 244 -0.95 22.88 28.26
N GLY A 245 -2.08 22.25 28.59
CA GLY A 245 -3.32 22.94 28.96
C GLY A 245 -4.03 23.62 27.81
N LEU A 246 -3.83 23.11 26.58
CA LEU A 246 -4.44 23.59 25.35
C LEU A 246 -5.39 22.53 24.78
N ASP A 247 -6.46 22.97 24.14
CA ASP A 247 -7.36 22.09 23.41
C ASP A 247 -7.16 22.29 21.88
N PRO A 248 -7.18 21.20 21.08
CA PRO A 248 -7.17 21.33 19.63
C PRO A 248 -8.45 22.04 19.18
N ALA A 249 -8.32 23.23 18.60
CA ALA A 249 -9.45 23.95 18.03
C ALA A 249 -9.77 23.37 16.64
N ASP A 250 -11.03 23.00 16.41
CA ASP A 250 -11.44 22.36 15.15
C ASP A 250 -11.16 23.23 13.92
N GLU A 251 -11.22 24.55 14.08
CA GLU A 251 -10.88 25.53 13.04
C GLU A 251 -9.39 25.48 12.62
N LEU A 252 -8.51 24.97 13.48
CA LEU A 252 -7.08 24.82 13.23
C LEU A 252 -6.73 23.47 12.59
N ILE A 253 -7.72 22.62 12.31
CA ILE A 253 -7.50 21.30 11.69
C ILE A 253 -7.96 21.38 10.24
N ALA A 254 -7.02 21.57 9.33
CA ALA A 254 -7.27 21.50 7.89
C ALA A 254 -7.26 20.03 7.45
N ARG A 255 -8.46 19.48 7.20
CA ARG A 255 -8.65 18.12 6.72
C ARG A 255 -8.52 18.09 5.21
N THR A 256 -7.66 17.20 4.72
CA THR A 256 -7.37 17.01 3.30
C THR A 256 -7.95 15.68 2.80
N ASP A 257 -7.99 15.48 1.48
CA ASP A 257 -8.47 14.22 0.88
C ASP A 257 -7.39 13.13 0.87
N GLY A 258 -6.11 13.51 1.00
CA GLY A 258 -4.97 12.59 0.96
C GLY A 258 -3.67 13.23 1.46
N PHE A 259 -2.53 12.66 1.02
CA PHE A 259 -1.19 13.07 1.44
C PHE A 259 -0.39 13.79 0.33
N PHE A 260 -1.04 14.26 -0.73
CA PHE A 260 -0.34 14.91 -1.84
C PHE A 260 0.07 16.36 -1.52
N GLU A 261 1.03 16.89 -2.25
CA GLU A 261 1.45 18.30 -2.12
C GLU A 261 0.28 19.26 -2.40
N SER A 262 -0.59 18.93 -3.36
CA SER A 262 -1.81 19.70 -3.63
C SER A 262 -2.74 19.81 -2.43
N ASP A 263 -2.83 18.74 -1.63
CA ASP A 263 -3.65 18.70 -0.43
C ASP A 263 -3.04 19.59 0.66
N GLY A 264 -1.71 19.52 0.81
CA GLY A 264 -0.97 20.38 1.74
C GLY A 264 -1.09 21.87 1.39
N TYR A 265 -1.04 22.20 0.09
CA TYR A 265 -1.28 23.55 -0.41
C TYR A 265 -2.68 24.05 -0.01
N ALA A 266 -3.72 23.26 -0.32
CA ALA A 266 -5.10 23.63 0.01
C ALA A 266 -5.33 23.74 1.53
N GLY A 267 -4.74 22.84 2.33
CA GLY A 267 -4.81 22.88 3.79
C GLY A 267 -4.16 24.15 4.37
N ALA A 268 -3.02 24.57 3.83
CA ALA A 268 -2.37 25.80 4.24
C ALA A 268 -3.20 27.05 3.88
N GLU A 269 -3.77 27.11 2.68
CA GLU A 269 -4.68 28.17 2.28
C GLU A 269 -5.87 28.29 3.25
N GLN A 270 -6.48 27.16 3.63
CA GLN A 270 -7.56 27.14 4.60
C GLN A 270 -7.13 27.73 5.94
N LEU A 271 -5.96 27.40 6.46
CA LEU A 271 -5.44 27.92 7.73
C LEU A 271 -5.06 29.40 7.65
N LEU A 272 -4.53 29.85 6.52
CA LEU A 272 -4.16 31.25 6.29
C LEU A 272 -5.37 32.18 6.12
N ASP A 273 -6.50 31.67 5.66
CA ASP A 273 -7.73 32.42 5.47
C ASP A 273 -8.53 32.63 6.79
N LEU A 274 -8.07 32.02 7.90
CA LEU A 274 -8.66 32.29 9.22
C LEU A 274 -8.47 33.76 9.62
N VAL A 275 -9.40 34.28 10.42
CA VAL A 275 -9.30 35.64 10.97
C VAL A 275 -8.04 35.83 11.82
N ASP A 276 -7.60 34.77 12.48
CA ASP A 276 -6.37 34.68 13.28
C ASP A 276 -5.60 33.43 12.87
N PRO A 277 -4.75 33.50 11.83
CA PRO A 277 -3.98 32.36 11.36
C PRO A 277 -3.01 31.81 12.41
N PRO A 278 -2.76 30.49 12.44
CA PRO A 278 -1.82 29.92 13.42
C PRO A 278 -0.38 30.33 13.09
N PRO A 279 0.45 30.70 14.08
CA PRO A 279 1.86 31.00 13.87
C PRO A 279 2.75 29.77 13.71
N ALA A 280 2.19 28.57 13.78
CA ALA A 280 2.87 27.31 13.53
C ALA A 280 1.93 26.31 12.90
N ILE A 281 2.46 25.50 11.98
CA ILE A 281 1.72 24.41 11.33
C ILE A 281 2.50 23.10 11.48
N LEU A 282 1.80 22.07 11.96
CA LEU A 282 2.21 20.66 11.88
C LEU A 282 1.50 20.03 10.68
N ALA A 283 2.25 19.46 9.76
CA ALA A 283 1.71 18.69 8.65
C ALA A 283 1.93 17.18 8.88
N ALA A 284 0.90 16.37 8.69
CA ALA A 284 0.94 14.93 8.93
C ALA A 284 1.79 14.15 7.90
N SER A 285 2.44 14.82 6.98
CA SER A 285 3.53 14.30 6.14
C SER A 285 4.38 15.44 5.59
N ASP A 286 5.59 15.10 5.16
CA ASP A 286 6.46 16.07 4.47
C ASP A 286 5.88 16.52 3.13
N SER A 287 5.18 15.65 2.40
CA SER A 287 4.50 16.04 1.15
C SER A 287 3.46 17.12 1.41
N LEU A 288 2.65 16.98 2.46
CA LEU A 288 1.72 18.03 2.90
C LEU A 288 2.48 19.30 3.30
N ALA A 289 3.58 19.17 4.05
CA ALA A 289 4.40 20.30 4.46
C ALA A 289 5.01 21.04 3.26
N LEU A 290 5.47 20.32 2.23
CA LEU A 290 6.00 20.92 0.99
C LEU A 290 4.92 21.69 0.23
N GLY A 291 3.71 21.14 0.15
CA GLY A 291 2.56 21.85 -0.40
C GLY A 291 2.23 23.11 0.40
N ALA A 292 2.20 23.00 1.73
CA ALA A 292 1.99 24.15 2.63
C ALA A 292 3.08 25.20 2.44
N LEU A 293 4.35 24.80 2.33
CA LEU A 293 5.47 25.73 2.08
C LEU A 293 5.30 26.51 0.78
N ASN A 294 4.75 25.89 -0.27
CA ASN A 294 4.44 26.58 -1.52
C ASN A 294 3.33 27.62 -1.34
N ALA A 295 2.23 27.29 -0.67
CA ALA A 295 1.15 28.23 -0.37
C ALA A 295 1.65 29.43 0.46
N LEU A 296 2.43 29.14 1.53
CA LEU A 296 3.05 30.18 2.37
C LEU A 296 3.92 31.12 1.57
N ARG A 297 4.75 30.58 0.67
CA ARG A 297 5.61 31.38 -0.21
C ARG A 297 4.82 32.27 -1.17
N GLU A 298 3.74 31.75 -1.77
CA GLU A 298 2.87 32.52 -2.67
C GLU A 298 2.11 33.66 -1.95
N ARG A 299 1.75 33.42 -0.68
CA ARG A 299 1.12 34.44 0.20
C ARG A 299 2.14 35.42 0.79
N GLY A 300 3.43 35.24 0.55
CA GLY A 300 4.50 36.09 1.08
C GLY A 300 4.74 35.91 2.58
N VAL A 301 4.33 34.79 3.17
CA VAL A 301 4.54 34.41 4.57
C VAL A 301 5.93 33.78 4.70
N ALA A 302 6.79 34.36 5.50
CA ALA A 302 8.16 33.90 5.69
C ALA A 302 8.20 32.68 6.65
N VAL A 303 8.80 31.58 6.20
CA VAL A 303 9.10 30.42 7.04
C VAL A 303 10.59 30.42 7.35
N PRO A 304 11.02 30.45 8.61
CA PRO A 304 10.23 30.40 9.85
C PRO A 304 9.82 31.77 10.41
N GLY A 305 10.16 32.87 9.74
CA GLY A 305 10.07 34.23 10.30
C GLY A 305 8.68 34.67 10.78
N ASP A 306 7.64 34.36 9.99
CA ASP A 306 6.25 34.69 10.29
C ASP A 306 5.48 33.45 10.79
N LEU A 307 5.87 32.25 10.31
CA LEU A 307 5.19 31.01 10.63
C LEU A 307 6.20 29.84 10.68
N ALA A 308 6.17 29.05 11.75
CA ALA A 308 6.91 27.81 11.87
C ALA A 308 6.19 26.63 11.15
N LEU A 309 6.93 25.80 10.43
CA LEU A 309 6.40 24.65 9.71
C LEU A 309 7.17 23.38 10.07
N VAL A 310 6.47 22.31 10.44
CA VAL A 310 7.07 21.00 10.68
C VAL A 310 6.32 19.91 9.92
N GLY A 311 7.04 18.88 9.48
CA GLY A 311 6.50 17.76 8.71
C GLY A 311 6.68 16.42 9.41
N TYR A 312 6.46 15.33 8.68
CA TYR A 312 6.60 13.95 9.14
C TYR A 312 7.05 13.05 7.97
N ASN A 313 7.99 12.19 8.20
CA ASN A 313 8.58 11.11 7.40
C ASN A 313 10.07 11.29 7.07
N ASP A 314 10.59 12.50 6.98
CA ASP A 314 11.94 12.84 6.52
C ASP A 314 12.25 12.33 5.11
N ILE A 315 11.34 12.62 4.16
CA ILE A 315 11.59 12.32 2.74
C ILE A 315 12.79 13.13 2.23
N PRO A 316 13.49 12.67 1.16
CA PRO A 316 14.68 13.36 0.64
C PRO A 316 14.46 14.86 0.36
N ALA A 317 13.27 15.23 -0.13
CA ALA A 317 12.92 16.63 -0.44
C ALA A 317 12.93 17.53 0.81
N ALA A 318 12.64 17.01 2.02
CA ALA A 318 12.62 17.78 3.26
C ALA A 318 13.97 18.47 3.56
N SER A 319 15.08 17.85 3.17
CA SER A 319 16.44 18.42 3.33
C SER A 319 16.89 19.31 2.18
N LEU A 320 16.19 19.28 1.03
CA LEU A 320 16.57 19.98 -0.19
C LEU A 320 15.85 21.30 -0.38
N VAL A 321 14.73 21.51 0.29
CA VAL A 321 13.97 22.76 0.25
C VAL A 321 14.63 23.85 1.10
N THR A 322 14.25 25.10 0.86
CA THR A 322 14.69 26.25 1.65
C THR A 322 13.46 27.00 2.16
N PRO A 323 13.30 27.13 3.48
CA PRO A 323 14.13 26.56 4.56
C PRO A 323 14.07 25.04 4.59
N GLY A 324 15.14 24.38 5.09
CA GLY A 324 15.12 22.93 5.34
C GLY A 324 14.02 22.55 6.32
N LEU A 325 13.24 21.51 6.02
CA LEU A 325 12.05 21.15 6.78
C LEU A 325 12.42 20.35 8.05
N THR A 326 12.04 20.86 9.21
CA THR A 326 12.02 20.12 10.48
C THR A 326 10.94 19.05 10.43
N THR A 327 11.27 17.81 10.78
CA THR A 327 10.39 16.65 10.59
C THR A 327 10.71 15.53 11.60
N ALA A 328 9.90 14.49 11.67
CA ALA A 328 10.25 13.27 12.36
C ALA A 328 10.57 12.17 11.34
N ALA A 329 11.81 11.67 11.38
CA ALA A 329 12.31 10.69 10.42
C ALA A 329 11.72 9.30 10.67
N VAL A 330 11.21 8.70 9.61
CA VAL A 330 10.75 7.31 9.55
C VAL A 330 11.87 6.45 8.96
N PRO A 331 12.31 5.37 9.62
CA PRO A 331 13.34 4.50 9.09
C PRO A 331 12.79 3.53 8.02
N ALA A 332 12.25 4.07 6.92
CA ALA A 332 11.53 3.30 5.89
C ALA A 332 12.37 2.15 5.29
N ALA A 333 13.67 2.36 5.08
CA ALA A 333 14.56 1.28 4.63
C ALA A 333 14.61 0.14 5.66
N ARG A 334 14.76 0.44 6.95
CA ARG A 334 14.77 -0.58 8.01
C ARG A 334 13.44 -1.33 8.10
N MET A 335 12.33 -0.65 7.87
CA MET A 335 11.01 -1.30 7.80
C MET A 335 10.94 -2.31 6.65
N GLY A 336 11.45 -1.96 5.47
CA GLY A 336 11.52 -2.88 4.32
C GLY A 336 12.36 -4.12 4.61
N GLU A 337 13.54 -3.96 5.24
CA GLU A 337 14.38 -5.07 5.67
C GLU A 337 13.67 -5.99 6.66
N LEU A 338 13.10 -5.41 7.73
CA LEU A 338 12.37 -6.13 8.77
C LEU A 338 11.14 -6.86 8.23
N ALA A 339 10.40 -6.21 7.32
CA ALA A 339 9.23 -6.82 6.68
C ALA A 339 9.63 -8.10 5.94
N LEU A 340 10.69 -8.04 5.14
CA LEU A 340 11.15 -9.21 4.39
C LEU A 340 11.79 -10.28 5.29
N GLU A 341 12.58 -9.90 6.30
CA GLU A 341 13.13 -10.84 7.27
C GLU A 341 12.02 -11.59 8.02
N THR A 342 10.96 -10.87 8.39
CA THR A 342 9.79 -11.44 9.07
C THR A 342 9.03 -12.36 8.14
N LEU A 343 8.77 -11.94 6.91
CA LEU A 343 8.10 -12.75 5.90
C LEU A 343 8.88 -14.02 5.58
N HIS A 344 10.20 -13.93 5.39
CA HIS A 344 11.05 -15.10 5.18
C HIS A 344 10.99 -16.10 6.32
N LYS A 345 10.95 -15.64 7.58
CA LYS A 345 10.75 -16.53 8.74
C LYS A 345 9.43 -17.26 8.66
N LEU A 346 8.35 -16.53 8.32
CA LEU A 346 7.00 -17.11 8.20
C LEU A 346 6.91 -18.16 7.10
N ILE A 347 7.44 -17.88 5.91
CA ILE A 347 7.50 -18.82 4.78
C ILE A 347 8.23 -20.11 5.19
N ASN A 348 9.28 -20.01 6.02
CA ASN A 348 10.02 -21.15 6.53
C ASN A 348 9.42 -21.76 7.83
N GLY A 349 8.15 -21.49 8.13
CA GLY A 349 7.44 -22.06 9.28
C GLY A 349 7.90 -21.55 10.64
N LYS A 350 8.73 -20.50 10.69
CA LYS A 350 9.24 -19.88 11.93
C LYS A 350 8.34 -18.71 12.31
N LYS A 351 7.76 -18.77 13.51
CA LYS A 351 6.92 -17.68 14.03
C LYS A 351 7.78 -16.65 14.74
N PRO A 352 7.74 -15.36 14.37
CA PRO A 352 8.36 -14.27 15.14
C PRO A 352 7.79 -14.22 16.58
N ALA A 353 8.59 -13.75 17.52
CA ALA A 353 8.22 -13.69 18.94
C ALA A 353 7.04 -12.75 19.21
N ARG A 354 6.91 -11.69 18.42
CA ARG A 354 5.83 -10.70 18.50
C ARG A 354 5.09 -10.61 17.17
N LYS A 355 3.77 -10.46 17.23
CA LYS A 355 2.94 -10.21 16.04
C LYS A 355 2.97 -8.74 15.61
N THR A 356 3.24 -7.84 16.54
CA THR A 356 3.34 -6.39 16.25
C THR A 356 4.69 -5.89 16.75
N GLU A 357 5.40 -5.17 15.88
CA GLU A 357 6.63 -4.45 16.19
C GLU A 357 6.40 -2.96 15.93
N LEU A 358 6.59 -2.15 16.97
CA LEU A 358 6.48 -0.70 16.86
C LEU A 358 7.85 -0.13 16.50
N ILE A 359 7.89 0.63 15.41
CA ILE A 359 9.12 1.23 14.86
C ILE A 359 9.19 2.69 15.31
N PRO A 360 10.19 3.06 16.14
CA PRO A 360 10.33 4.43 16.61
C PRO A 360 10.76 5.37 15.49
N THR A 361 10.36 6.63 15.63
CA THR A 361 10.75 7.75 14.78
C THR A 361 11.79 8.62 15.49
N GLN A 362 12.48 9.47 14.76
CA GLN A 362 13.48 10.38 15.28
C GLN A 362 13.22 11.80 14.84
N LEU A 363 13.13 12.76 15.77
CA LEU A 363 13.04 14.17 15.45
C LEU A 363 14.31 14.66 14.73
N VAL A 364 14.13 15.32 13.58
CA VAL A 364 15.18 15.93 12.77
C VAL A 364 14.90 17.42 12.68
N ILE A 365 15.67 18.20 13.40
CA ILE A 365 15.53 19.66 13.46
C ILE A 365 16.30 20.26 12.29
N ARG A 366 15.65 21.19 11.56
CA ARG A 366 16.18 22.00 10.48
C ARG A 366 15.69 23.44 10.64
N ASP A 367 15.68 24.21 9.56
CA ASP A 367 15.49 25.67 9.62
C ASP A 367 14.00 26.10 9.70
N SER A 368 13.05 25.24 9.33
CA SER A 368 11.64 25.64 9.14
C SER A 368 10.84 25.87 10.43
N CYS A 369 11.38 25.48 11.60
CA CYS A 369 10.79 25.71 12.91
C CYS A 369 11.26 26.98 13.62
N GLY A 370 12.34 27.61 13.14
CA GLY A 370 12.90 28.82 13.74
C GLY A 370 13.84 28.57 14.93
N CYS A 371 14.38 27.35 15.02
CA CYS A 371 15.28 26.96 16.12
C CYS A 371 16.74 27.33 15.86
#